data_34485b373835804b66fe01f353801ee6
#
_entry.id   34485b373835804b66fe01f353801ee6
#
_cell.length_a   1.000
_cell.length_b   1.000
_cell.length_c   1.000
_cell.angle_alpha   90.00
_cell.angle_beta   90.00
_cell.angle_gamma   90.00
#
_symmetry.space_group_name_H-M   'P 1'
#
loop_
_entity.id
_entity.type
_entity.pdbx_description
1 polymer ?
#
loop_
_entity_poly.entity_id
_entity_poly.type
_entity_poly.pdbx_seq_one_letter_code
_entity_poly.pdbx_strand_id
1 'polypeptide(L)'
;MKKIISLLVAVVISAAAVVAPIEAVAAEYKDGITVYNPVFASAVGISQHNTVSASPTATSKSSSFNGDTYYTAGKSLYLPMRNAIRDRKSSYTLNYLSDTYIPTNNLIDVIQDSFNASCSDELSTSSVDGDYAHWSVVKMSCIGNTSHKSKGKYYYSLPLYFDYGSTAAEEKKTDDAISKFVKSVDTKKLTDYQIMKKVHDYICARTTYDYDALEFMNSSNVSDYYYAFSAYGALVKGKCVCQGYALAFYRICKELGYNCRFACSDPYEGCHAWNLVQLDGKYYFVDCTWDDAKDDNKTYNYFLVDYDALRAGDSDNKEHTLDPTYYDNKYFDTKYRTKFATDSYGKNKAGLSGATVSFAKNVFTYSGSNITPSVTVKYGDKVLKNGTDYTVSYPAAKNTGGYTVSVSGKGAYAGSYVRRVFYVIPKKSSKPSVKRGGRSSSSLTLKWDSTSGSPSGYELQEYTNSSWKTIKTVSSPTATLKSLKASSEHKYRVVAYKTVNRTKYYGTASSALTTATNPKGVKLSSLKGGKKSVTAKWKKTASSGYQIQYSTDKNMKKAKTIKVSSSSNSKKIGSLKKGKKYYVRVRAYKTIKADGKKYTYYSSWSNKKSAKAK
;
A
#
# COMPACT_ATOMS: atom_id res chain seq x y z
N MET A 1 2.20 14.69 -5.56
CA MET A 1 1.21 13.95 -6.33
C MET A 1 1.67 12.53 -6.68
N LYS A 2 2.93 12.28 -7.12
CA LYS A 2 3.51 10.92 -7.28
C LYS A 2 3.44 10.02 -6.02
N LYS A 3 3.27 10.60 -4.83
CA LYS A 3 3.10 9.89 -3.54
C LYS A 3 1.67 9.41 -3.23
N ILE A 4 0.68 9.82 -4.03
CA ILE A 4 -0.71 9.38 -3.84
C ILE A 4 -0.89 7.95 -4.37
N ILE A 5 -0.08 7.52 -5.32
CA ILE A 5 -0.15 6.16 -5.89
C ILE A 5 0.13 5.10 -4.82
N SER A 6 1.22 5.25 -4.06
CA SER A 6 1.52 4.38 -2.92
C SER A 6 0.48 4.49 -1.79
N LEU A 7 -0.21 5.63 -1.71
CA LEU A 7 -1.21 5.88 -0.66
C LEU A 7 -2.58 5.27 -1.00
N LEU A 8 -3.01 5.32 -2.26
CA LEU A 8 -4.28 4.72 -2.70
C LEU A 8 -4.22 3.18 -2.69
N VAL A 9 -3.12 2.60 -3.17
CA VAL A 9 -2.89 1.15 -3.08
C VAL A 9 -2.80 0.69 -1.61
N ALA A 10 -2.14 1.46 -0.73
CA ALA A 10 -2.06 1.14 0.70
C ALA A 10 -3.41 1.33 1.44
N VAL A 11 -4.28 2.24 1.00
CA VAL A 11 -5.61 2.43 1.62
C VAL A 11 -6.59 1.32 1.24
N VAL A 12 -6.52 0.81 0.01
CA VAL A 12 -7.34 -0.32 -0.43
C VAL A 12 -6.89 -1.62 0.26
N ILE A 13 -5.55 -1.85 0.37
CA ILE A 13 -5.00 -3.02 1.07
C ILE A 13 -5.25 -2.96 2.60
N SER A 14 -5.23 -1.77 3.23
CA SER A 14 -5.48 -1.65 4.68
C SER A 14 -6.94 -1.79 5.09
N ALA A 15 -7.90 -1.62 4.17
CA ALA A 15 -9.32 -1.88 4.42
C ALA A 15 -9.69 -3.37 4.22
N ALA A 16 -8.92 -4.12 3.41
CA ALA A 16 -9.14 -5.54 3.13
C ALA A 16 -8.30 -6.51 3.98
N ALA A 17 -7.34 -6.01 4.78
CA ALA A 17 -6.56 -6.85 5.70
C ALA A 17 -7.32 -7.21 6.99
N VAL A 18 -8.57 -7.61 6.86
CA VAL A 18 -9.17 -8.60 7.77
C VAL A 18 -8.97 -9.93 7.04
N VAL A 19 -8.08 -10.75 7.59
CA VAL A 19 -7.85 -12.13 7.21
C VAL A 19 -9.14 -12.76 6.68
N ALA A 20 -9.33 -12.77 5.35
CA ALA A 20 -10.29 -13.67 4.75
C ALA A 20 -9.63 -15.05 4.76
N PRO A 21 -10.29 -16.08 5.29
CA PRO A 21 -9.72 -17.42 5.32
C PRO A 21 -9.51 -17.91 3.88
N ILE A 22 -8.58 -18.84 3.70
CA ILE A 22 -8.23 -19.55 2.47
C ILE A 22 -9.47 -20.05 1.68
N GLU A 23 -10.64 -20.12 2.29
CA GLU A 23 -11.94 -20.45 1.67
C GLU A 23 -12.46 -19.41 0.67
N ALA A 24 -12.05 -18.13 0.73
CA ALA A 24 -12.50 -17.11 -0.24
C ALA A 24 -11.84 -17.28 -1.62
N VAL A 25 -10.64 -17.84 -1.69
CA VAL A 25 -9.97 -18.20 -2.94
C VAL A 25 -10.66 -19.41 -3.60
N ALA A 26 -11.20 -20.33 -2.82
CA ALA A 26 -11.94 -21.50 -3.30
C ALA A 26 -13.34 -21.16 -3.87
N ALA A 27 -13.93 -20.03 -3.54
CA ALA A 27 -15.23 -19.60 -4.04
C ALA A 27 -15.18 -19.10 -5.50
N GLU A 28 -14.06 -18.53 -5.95
CA GLU A 28 -13.87 -18.13 -7.36
C GLU A 28 -13.68 -19.33 -8.32
N TYR A 29 -13.28 -20.49 -7.82
CA TYR A 29 -13.04 -21.68 -8.63
C TYR A 29 -14.34 -22.39 -9.10
N LYS A 30 -15.51 -22.01 -8.62
CA LYS A 30 -16.78 -22.62 -9.07
C LYS A 30 -17.14 -22.30 -10.51
N ASP A 31 -16.64 -21.16 -11.05
CA ASP A 31 -16.98 -20.67 -12.40
C ASP A 31 -15.81 -20.68 -13.40
N GLY A 32 -14.66 -21.29 -13.06
CA GLY A 32 -13.47 -21.39 -13.91
C GLY A 32 -12.20 -20.80 -13.28
N ILE A 33 -11.06 -21.00 -13.96
CA ILE A 33 -9.75 -20.49 -13.55
C ILE A 33 -9.56 -19.09 -14.14
N THR A 34 -9.17 -18.09 -13.34
CA THR A 34 -8.87 -16.74 -13.82
C THR A 34 -7.47 -16.30 -13.37
N VAL A 35 -6.70 -15.78 -14.31
CA VAL A 35 -5.35 -15.22 -14.10
C VAL A 35 -5.35 -13.77 -14.56
N TYR A 36 -4.84 -12.88 -13.74
CA TYR A 36 -4.68 -11.46 -14.08
C TYR A 36 -3.20 -11.11 -14.30
N ASN A 37 -2.95 -10.09 -15.12
CA ASN A 37 -1.65 -9.46 -15.19
C ASN A 37 -1.27 -8.90 -13.81
N PRO A 38 -0.04 -9.13 -13.29
CA PRO A 38 0.34 -8.77 -11.92
C PRO A 38 0.20 -7.27 -11.63
N VAL A 39 0.58 -6.40 -12.58
CA VAL A 39 0.44 -4.94 -12.41
C VAL A 39 -1.04 -4.57 -12.31
N PHE A 40 -1.91 -5.20 -13.10
CA PHE A 40 -3.35 -5.02 -13.02
C PHE A 40 -3.93 -5.67 -11.75
N ALA A 41 -3.55 -6.91 -11.43
CA ALA A 41 -4.01 -7.64 -10.25
C ALA A 41 -3.75 -6.87 -8.95
N SER A 42 -2.55 -6.30 -8.80
CA SER A 42 -2.22 -5.47 -7.65
C SER A 42 -3.05 -4.19 -7.59
N ALA A 43 -3.31 -3.55 -8.72
CA ALA A 43 -4.12 -2.35 -8.78
C ALA A 43 -5.58 -2.61 -8.35
N VAL A 44 -6.11 -3.82 -8.59
CA VAL A 44 -7.46 -4.25 -8.15
C VAL A 44 -7.46 -5.06 -6.85
N GLY A 45 -6.33 -5.23 -6.19
CA GLY A 45 -6.23 -5.89 -4.88
C GLY A 45 -6.35 -7.43 -4.91
N ILE A 46 -6.05 -8.08 -6.04
CA ILE A 46 -6.14 -9.53 -6.22
C ILE A 46 -4.76 -10.17 -6.00
N SER A 47 -4.71 -11.20 -5.14
CA SER A 47 -3.50 -12.04 -4.96
C SER A 47 -3.38 -13.10 -6.06
N GLN A 48 -2.17 -13.35 -6.56
CA GLN A 48 -1.90 -14.38 -7.55
C GLN A 48 -0.84 -15.38 -7.10
N HIS A 49 -0.99 -16.64 -7.53
CA HIS A 49 0.06 -17.64 -7.50
C HIS A 49 0.83 -17.59 -8.82
N ASN A 50 2.15 -17.48 -8.74
CA ASN A 50 3.01 -17.45 -9.91
C ASN A 50 4.03 -18.57 -9.81
N THR A 51 4.02 -19.48 -10.80
CA THR A 51 5.07 -20.47 -11.00
C THR A 51 5.71 -20.23 -12.37
N VAL A 52 7.04 -20.25 -12.46
CA VAL A 52 7.78 -20.12 -13.70
C VAL A 52 8.69 -21.32 -13.83
N SER A 53 8.24 -22.38 -14.48
CA SER A 53 9.03 -23.61 -14.65
C SER A 53 9.13 -24.13 -16.07
N ALA A 54 8.26 -23.72 -16.99
CA ALA A 54 8.21 -24.29 -18.35
C ALA A 54 9.31 -23.71 -19.25
N SER A 55 10.13 -24.58 -19.85
CA SER A 55 11.10 -24.19 -20.88
C SER A 55 10.39 -24.00 -22.23
N PRO A 56 10.42 -22.81 -22.85
CA PRO A 56 9.78 -22.53 -24.11
C PRO A 56 10.37 -23.32 -25.29
N THR A 57 11.61 -23.81 -25.15
CA THR A 57 12.34 -24.57 -26.16
C THR A 57 12.39 -26.08 -25.86
N ALA A 58 11.65 -26.56 -24.86
CA ALA A 58 11.61 -27.96 -24.50
C ALA A 58 11.16 -28.85 -25.68
N THR A 59 11.64 -30.11 -25.68
CA THR A 59 11.19 -31.10 -26.65
C THR A 59 9.74 -31.48 -26.41
N SER A 60 8.92 -31.29 -27.44
CA SER A 60 7.48 -31.60 -27.39
C SER A 60 7.22 -33.07 -27.76
N LYS A 61 6.42 -33.75 -26.93
CA LYS A 61 5.73 -34.97 -27.35
C LYS A 61 4.32 -34.62 -27.75
N SER A 62 3.76 -35.31 -28.75
CA SER A 62 2.38 -35.11 -29.17
C SER A 62 1.60 -36.42 -29.22
N SER A 63 0.30 -36.32 -29.13
CA SER A 63 -0.65 -37.42 -29.34
C SER A 63 -1.99 -36.88 -29.81
N SER A 64 -2.69 -37.62 -30.66
CA SER A 64 -4.02 -37.22 -31.17
C SER A 64 -5.14 -37.93 -30.42
N PHE A 65 -6.22 -37.17 -30.16
CA PHE A 65 -7.46 -37.68 -29.58
C PHE A 65 -8.67 -36.93 -30.18
N ASN A 66 -9.67 -37.66 -30.68
CA ASN A 66 -10.87 -37.11 -31.32
C ASN A 66 -10.62 -36.08 -32.44
N GLY A 67 -9.54 -36.28 -33.24
CA GLY A 67 -9.20 -35.38 -34.34
C GLY A 67 -8.27 -34.20 -33.95
N ASP A 68 -8.13 -33.88 -32.66
CA ASP A 68 -7.27 -32.84 -32.18
C ASP A 68 -5.86 -33.36 -31.79
N THR A 69 -4.85 -32.52 -31.91
CA THR A 69 -3.48 -32.83 -31.48
C THR A 69 -3.13 -32.11 -30.19
N TYR A 70 -2.62 -32.89 -29.24
CA TYR A 70 -2.25 -32.43 -27.90
C TYR A 70 -0.73 -32.53 -27.72
N TYR A 71 -0.14 -31.59 -26.99
CA TYR A 71 1.30 -31.45 -26.81
C TYR A 71 1.68 -31.36 -25.32
N THR A 72 2.84 -31.92 -24.94
CA THR A 72 3.33 -31.83 -23.56
C THR A 72 4.01 -30.49 -23.25
N ALA A 73 4.70 -29.90 -24.23
CA ALA A 73 5.49 -28.66 -24.07
C ALA A 73 5.98 -28.18 -25.45
N GLY A 74 6.80 -27.13 -25.46
CA GLY A 74 7.61 -26.70 -26.59
C GLY A 74 6.89 -25.88 -27.63
N LYS A 75 7.58 -25.54 -28.72
CA LYS A 75 7.11 -24.58 -29.74
C LYS A 75 5.76 -24.90 -30.32
N SER A 76 5.44 -26.18 -30.49
CA SER A 76 4.17 -26.62 -31.06
C SER A 76 2.97 -26.33 -30.16
N LEU A 77 3.19 -26.25 -28.83
CA LEU A 77 2.17 -25.86 -27.85
C LEU A 77 2.07 -24.33 -27.72
N TYR A 78 3.21 -23.65 -27.65
CA TYR A 78 3.29 -22.26 -27.23
C TYR A 78 3.14 -21.24 -28.37
N LEU A 79 3.67 -21.52 -29.58
CA LEU A 79 3.56 -20.58 -30.70
C LEU A 79 2.13 -20.29 -31.16
N PRO A 80 1.21 -21.28 -31.24
CA PRO A 80 -0.18 -20.99 -31.57
C PRO A 80 -0.86 -20.07 -30.53
N MET A 81 -0.59 -20.27 -29.24
CA MET A 81 -1.10 -19.42 -28.17
C MET A 81 -0.55 -17.99 -28.29
N ARG A 82 0.78 -17.84 -28.47
CA ARG A 82 1.41 -16.55 -28.72
C ARG A 82 0.76 -15.82 -29.90
N ASN A 83 0.54 -16.53 -31.02
CA ASN A 83 -0.07 -15.93 -32.20
C ASN A 83 -1.52 -15.48 -31.92
N ALA A 84 -2.28 -16.25 -31.16
CA ALA A 84 -3.63 -15.85 -30.74
C ALA A 84 -3.61 -14.56 -29.90
N ILE A 85 -2.66 -14.46 -28.95
CA ILE A 85 -2.47 -13.26 -28.11
C ILE A 85 -2.05 -12.06 -28.96
N ARG A 86 -1.04 -12.23 -29.82
CA ARG A 86 -0.56 -11.18 -30.75
C ARG A 86 -1.68 -10.65 -31.64
N ASP A 87 -2.49 -11.55 -32.17
CA ASP A 87 -3.60 -11.23 -33.09
C ASP A 87 -4.87 -10.74 -32.34
N ARG A 88 -4.78 -10.54 -31.01
CA ARG A 88 -5.88 -10.09 -30.14
C ARG A 88 -7.13 -10.94 -30.24
N LYS A 89 -6.97 -12.26 -30.37
CA LYS A 89 -8.12 -13.18 -30.35
C LYS A 89 -8.70 -13.24 -28.94
N SER A 90 -10.01 -13.16 -28.84
CA SER A 90 -10.71 -13.21 -27.54
C SER A 90 -10.65 -14.59 -26.88
N SER A 91 -10.29 -15.64 -27.63
CA SER A 91 -10.17 -16.99 -27.09
C SER A 91 -9.15 -17.85 -27.84
N TYR A 92 -8.64 -18.85 -27.13
CA TYR A 92 -7.75 -19.89 -27.65
C TYR A 92 -7.92 -21.17 -26.84
N THR A 93 -7.96 -22.36 -27.48
CA THR A 93 -8.00 -23.62 -26.75
C THR A 93 -6.60 -24.19 -26.64
N LEU A 94 -6.09 -24.32 -25.40
CA LEU A 94 -4.82 -24.96 -25.11
C LEU A 94 -5.01 -26.48 -24.99
N ASN A 95 -4.51 -27.26 -25.96
CA ASN A 95 -4.57 -28.70 -25.97
C ASN A 95 -3.30 -29.29 -25.34
N TYR A 96 -3.39 -29.64 -24.05
CA TYR A 96 -2.28 -30.08 -23.23
C TYR A 96 -2.29 -31.60 -23.00
N LEU A 97 -1.13 -32.25 -23.13
CA LEU A 97 -0.94 -33.69 -22.95
C LEU A 97 -0.12 -33.96 -21.69
N SER A 98 -0.58 -34.87 -20.83
CA SER A 98 0.15 -35.32 -19.65
C SER A 98 0.19 -36.86 -19.57
N ASP A 99 1.33 -37.37 -19.07
CA ASP A 99 1.45 -38.79 -18.74
C ASP A 99 0.80 -39.12 -17.37
N THR A 100 0.50 -38.12 -16.55
CA THR A 100 -0.15 -38.24 -15.23
C THR A 100 -1.42 -37.42 -15.15
N TYR A 101 -2.34 -37.83 -14.26
CA TYR A 101 -3.53 -37.03 -13.98
C TYR A 101 -3.17 -35.71 -13.28
N ILE A 102 -3.71 -34.61 -13.77
CA ILE A 102 -3.58 -33.28 -13.16
C ILE A 102 -4.95 -32.91 -12.58
N PRO A 103 -5.06 -32.73 -11.25
CA PRO A 103 -6.28 -32.21 -10.61
C PRO A 103 -6.65 -30.82 -11.14
N THR A 104 -7.93 -30.50 -11.13
CA THR A 104 -8.44 -29.22 -11.66
C THR A 104 -7.73 -28.02 -11.02
N ASN A 105 -7.47 -28.07 -9.70
CA ASN A 105 -6.77 -26.99 -8.98
C ASN A 105 -5.33 -26.75 -9.46
N ASN A 106 -4.69 -27.78 -10.04
CA ASN A 106 -3.31 -27.67 -10.55
C ASN A 106 -3.28 -27.33 -12.05
N LEU A 107 -4.43 -27.22 -12.72
CA LEU A 107 -4.50 -26.77 -14.12
C LEU A 107 -4.13 -25.30 -14.26
N ILE A 108 -4.25 -24.52 -13.18
CA ILE A 108 -3.79 -23.11 -13.17
C ILE A 108 -2.30 -23.03 -13.47
N ASP A 109 -1.48 -23.91 -12.89
CA ASP A 109 -0.02 -23.93 -13.10
C ASP A 109 0.28 -24.25 -14.58
N VAL A 110 -0.41 -25.25 -15.17
CA VAL A 110 -0.27 -25.61 -16.59
C VAL A 110 -0.60 -24.44 -17.51
N ILE A 111 -1.69 -23.73 -17.20
CA ILE A 111 -2.16 -22.57 -18.00
C ILE A 111 -1.14 -21.45 -17.88
N GLN A 112 -0.71 -21.11 -16.67
CA GLN A 112 0.20 -20.02 -16.39
C GLN A 112 1.60 -20.27 -16.96
N ASP A 113 2.14 -21.49 -16.77
CA ASP A 113 3.41 -21.90 -17.36
C ASP A 113 3.37 -21.83 -18.89
N SER A 114 2.26 -22.31 -19.50
CA SER A 114 2.10 -22.27 -20.95
C SER A 114 1.97 -20.83 -21.48
N PHE A 115 1.29 -19.95 -20.75
CA PHE A 115 1.18 -18.53 -21.07
C PHE A 115 2.55 -17.84 -20.99
N ASN A 116 3.26 -18.01 -19.88
CA ASN A 116 4.61 -17.44 -19.67
C ASN A 116 5.59 -17.94 -20.74
N ALA A 117 5.58 -19.25 -21.04
CA ALA A 117 6.42 -19.82 -22.08
C ALA A 117 6.06 -19.31 -23.48
N SER A 118 4.77 -19.13 -23.79
CA SER A 118 4.29 -18.57 -25.05
C SER A 118 4.76 -17.14 -25.29
N CYS A 119 4.82 -16.35 -24.23
CA CYS A 119 5.24 -14.96 -24.25
C CYS A 119 6.74 -14.77 -23.93
N SER A 120 7.52 -15.85 -23.87
CA SER A 120 8.94 -15.74 -23.57
C SER A 120 9.73 -15.00 -24.65
N ASP A 121 10.76 -14.29 -24.20
CA ASP A 121 11.71 -13.59 -25.08
C ASP A 121 12.43 -14.55 -26.07
N GLU A 122 12.59 -15.84 -25.71
CA GLU A 122 13.19 -16.85 -26.59
C GLU A 122 12.35 -17.18 -27.83
N LEU A 123 11.04 -16.98 -27.74
CA LEU A 123 10.11 -17.18 -28.86
C LEU A 123 9.82 -15.87 -29.59
N SER A 124 10.28 -14.73 -29.10
CA SER A 124 10.00 -13.41 -29.68
C SER A 124 10.67 -13.25 -31.04
N THR A 125 9.90 -12.81 -32.02
CA THR A 125 10.35 -12.55 -33.41
C THR A 125 10.00 -11.14 -33.89
N SER A 126 9.25 -10.39 -33.10
CA SER A 126 8.79 -9.03 -33.43
C SER A 126 8.60 -8.17 -32.20
N SER A 127 8.33 -6.89 -32.39
CA SER A 127 8.06 -5.93 -31.31
C SER A 127 6.74 -6.20 -30.56
N VAL A 128 5.82 -6.97 -31.16
CA VAL A 128 4.53 -7.34 -30.58
C VAL A 128 4.54 -8.70 -29.89
N ASP A 129 5.70 -9.36 -29.84
CA ASP A 129 5.93 -10.63 -29.14
C ASP A 129 6.59 -10.38 -27.77
N GLY A 130 6.97 -11.44 -27.08
CA GLY A 130 7.74 -11.39 -25.83
C GLY A 130 6.98 -10.65 -24.72
N ASP A 131 7.67 -9.76 -24.04
CA ASP A 131 7.08 -8.97 -22.95
C ASP A 131 5.85 -8.18 -23.40
N TYR A 132 5.81 -7.67 -24.64
CA TYR A 132 4.62 -6.96 -25.12
C TYR A 132 3.39 -7.86 -25.19
N ALA A 133 3.52 -9.06 -25.72
CA ALA A 133 2.42 -10.03 -25.77
C ALA A 133 1.96 -10.39 -24.34
N HIS A 134 2.92 -10.68 -23.45
CA HIS A 134 2.65 -11.03 -22.05
C HIS A 134 1.86 -9.94 -21.34
N TRP A 135 2.40 -8.74 -21.31
CA TRP A 135 1.87 -7.63 -20.51
C TRP A 135 0.69 -6.91 -21.16
N SER A 136 0.36 -7.23 -22.42
CA SER A 136 -0.84 -6.72 -23.09
C SER A 136 -2.14 -7.45 -22.67
N VAL A 137 -2.02 -8.66 -22.14
CA VAL A 137 -3.16 -9.40 -21.56
C VAL A 137 -3.40 -8.88 -20.15
N VAL A 138 -4.57 -8.32 -19.92
CA VAL A 138 -4.99 -7.81 -18.60
C VAL A 138 -5.54 -8.95 -17.75
N LYS A 139 -6.32 -9.84 -18.37
CA LYS A 139 -6.96 -10.96 -17.72
C LYS A 139 -7.02 -12.15 -18.65
N MET A 140 -6.82 -13.35 -18.13
CA MET A 140 -7.02 -14.61 -18.82
C MET A 140 -7.91 -15.51 -17.96
N SER A 141 -8.93 -16.13 -18.56
CA SER A 141 -9.85 -17.05 -17.88
C SER A 141 -9.91 -18.38 -18.61
N CYS A 142 -10.04 -19.49 -17.89
CA CYS A 142 -10.30 -20.81 -18.44
C CYS A 142 -11.66 -21.31 -17.94
N ILE A 143 -12.61 -21.47 -18.84
CA ILE A 143 -13.98 -21.89 -18.51
C ILE A 143 -14.38 -23.09 -19.37
N GLY A 144 -14.93 -24.14 -18.74
CA GLY A 144 -15.41 -25.31 -19.48
C GLY A 144 -14.30 -26.27 -19.92
N ASN A 145 -13.25 -26.41 -19.11
CA ASN A 145 -12.16 -27.36 -19.37
C ASN A 145 -12.66 -28.81 -19.37
N THR A 146 -12.08 -29.61 -20.26
CA THR A 146 -12.36 -31.07 -20.35
C THR A 146 -11.09 -31.87 -20.23
N SER A 147 -11.18 -33.07 -19.66
CA SER A 147 -10.11 -34.03 -19.61
C SER A 147 -10.56 -35.44 -19.99
N HIS A 148 -9.71 -36.14 -20.74
CA HIS A 148 -9.97 -37.51 -21.16
C HIS A 148 -8.74 -38.38 -20.93
N LYS A 149 -8.97 -39.65 -20.52
CA LYS A 149 -7.89 -40.64 -20.40
C LYS A 149 -7.98 -41.63 -21.56
N SER A 150 -6.91 -41.79 -22.33
CA SER A 150 -6.83 -42.80 -23.40
C SER A 150 -5.40 -43.32 -23.51
N LYS A 151 -5.21 -44.63 -23.68
CA LYS A 151 -3.93 -45.30 -23.86
C LYS A 151 -2.87 -44.86 -22.81
N GLY A 152 -3.28 -44.73 -21.53
CA GLY A 152 -2.37 -44.39 -20.44
C GLY A 152 -2.01 -42.89 -20.35
N LYS A 153 -2.56 -42.04 -21.21
CA LYS A 153 -2.31 -40.58 -21.25
C LYS A 153 -3.57 -39.79 -20.93
N TYR A 154 -3.36 -38.56 -20.47
CA TYR A 154 -4.43 -37.62 -20.16
C TYR A 154 -4.39 -36.45 -21.16
N TYR A 155 -5.53 -36.15 -21.75
CA TYR A 155 -5.75 -35.12 -22.77
C TYR A 155 -6.58 -34.01 -22.15
N TYR A 156 -6.03 -32.82 -22.02
CA TYR A 156 -6.72 -31.66 -21.45
C TYR A 156 -7.01 -30.64 -22.54
N SER A 157 -8.28 -30.30 -22.73
CA SER A 157 -8.70 -29.20 -23.59
C SER A 157 -9.11 -28.04 -22.68
N LEU A 158 -8.34 -26.95 -22.73
CA LEU A 158 -8.43 -25.82 -21.83
C LEU A 158 -8.81 -24.58 -22.65
N PRO A 159 -10.12 -24.23 -22.75
CA PRO A 159 -10.56 -23.02 -23.43
C PRO A 159 -10.18 -21.79 -22.63
N LEU A 160 -9.28 -20.98 -23.19
CA LEU A 160 -8.78 -19.74 -22.61
C LEU A 160 -9.49 -18.55 -23.25
N TYR A 161 -9.88 -17.58 -22.43
CA TYR A 161 -10.47 -16.31 -22.83
C TYR A 161 -9.58 -15.17 -22.36
N PHE A 162 -9.33 -14.20 -23.25
CA PHE A 162 -8.39 -13.11 -22.99
C PHE A 162 -9.08 -11.75 -23.02
N ASP A 163 -8.81 -10.95 -22.00
CA ASP A 163 -9.09 -9.52 -21.98
C ASP A 163 -7.78 -8.76 -22.17
N TYR A 164 -7.78 -7.79 -23.06
CA TYR A 164 -6.59 -7.03 -23.44
C TYR A 164 -6.69 -5.56 -23.05
N GLY A 165 -5.55 -4.93 -22.82
CA GLY A 165 -5.45 -3.48 -22.67
C GLY A 165 -5.80 -2.69 -23.93
N SER A 166 -5.85 -3.36 -25.09
CA SER A 166 -6.18 -2.75 -26.39
C SER A 166 -6.75 -3.77 -27.34
N THR A 167 -7.70 -3.35 -28.18
CA THR A 167 -8.29 -4.13 -29.26
C THR A 167 -7.34 -4.20 -30.47
N ALA A 168 -7.57 -5.12 -31.42
CA ALA A 168 -6.81 -5.21 -32.67
C ALA A 168 -6.85 -3.89 -33.49
N ALA A 169 -7.97 -3.17 -33.47
CA ALA A 169 -8.11 -1.88 -34.14
C ALA A 169 -7.30 -0.77 -33.46
N GLU A 170 -7.18 -0.82 -32.14
CA GLU A 170 -6.37 0.10 -31.33
C GLU A 170 -4.87 -0.20 -31.48
N GLU A 171 -4.51 -1.49 -31.56
CA GLU A 171 -3.14 -1.90 -31.89
C GLU A 171 -2.68 -1.33 -33.24
N LYS A 172 -3.55 -1.39 -34.27
CA LYS A 172 -3.25 -0.79 -35.58
C LYS A 172 -2.94 0.71 -35.46
N LYS A 173 -3.72 1.46 -34.67
CA LYS A 173 -3.44 2.90 -34.44
C LYS A 173 -2.12 3.10 -33.69
N THR A 174 -1.80 2.20 -32.77
CA THR A 174 -0.54 2.19 -32.05
C THR A 174 0.63 1.94 -33.00
N ASP A 175 0.51 0.96 -33.90
CA ASP A 175 1.49 0.67 -34.93
C ASP A 175 1.72 1.87 -35.86
N ASP A 176 0.65 2.56 -36.26
CA ASP A 176 0.74 3.76 -37.09
C ASP A 176 1.50 4.89 -36.35
N ALA A 177 1.22 5.10 -35.06
CA ALA A 177 1.90 6.09 -34.24
C ALA A 177 3.40 5.76 -34.07
N ILE A 178 3.72 4.51 -33.76
CA ILE A 178 5.11 4.03 -33.64
C ILE A 178 5.85 4.15 -34.97
N SER A 179 5.28 3.68 -36.08
CA SER A 179 5.87 3.74 -37.40
C SER A 179 6.16 5.18 -37.81
N LYS A 180 5.24 6.12 -37.53
CA LYS A 180 5.44 7.55 -37.79
C LYS A 180 6.62 8.11 -36.98
N PHE A 181 6.73 7.76 -35.71
CA PHE A 181 7.83 8.18 -34.84
C PHE A 181 9.17 7.59 -35.33
N VAL A 182 9.23 6.27 -35.52
CA VAL A 182 10.46 5.56 -35.93
C VAL A 182 11.01 6.12 -37.24
N LYS A 183 10.16 6.41 -38.23
CA LYS A 183 10.55 7.05 -39.48
C LYS A 183 11.12 8.45 -39.28
N SER A 184 10.80 9.14 -38.19
CA SER A 184 11.35 10.47 -37.89
C SER A 184 12.72 10.43 -37.21
N VAL A 185 13.17 9.25 -36.78
CA VAL A 185 14.44 9.06 -36.07
C VAL A 185 15.53 8.65 -37.05
N ASP A 186 16.46 9.56 -37.32
CA ASP A 186 17.63 9.28 -38.19
C ASP A 186 18.70 8.51 -37.40
N THR A 187 18.53 7.17 -37.33
CA THR A 187 19.43 6.29 -36.59
C THR A 187 20.87 6.27 -37.11
N LYS A 188 21.12 6.78 -38.33
CA LYS A 188 22.48 6.84 -38.88
C LYS A 188 23.28 8.06 -38.41
N LYS A 189 22.58 9.12 -37.96
CA LYS A 189 23.21 10.36 -37.51
C LYS A 189 23.21 10.56 -36.00
N LEU A 190 22.46 9.76 -35.31
CA LEU A 190 22.27 9.88 -33.85
C LEU A 190 23.03 8.77 -33.12
N THR A 191 23.57 9.10 -31.96
CA THR A 191 24.10 8.10 -31.00
C THR A 191 22.95 7.34 -30.32
N ASP A 192 23.24 6.16 -29.78
CA ASP A 192 22.24 5.38 -29.04
C ASP A 192 21.61 6.20 -27.89
N TYR A 193 22.41 6.99 -27.18
CA TYR A 193 21.91 7.92 -26.17
C TYR A 193 20.89 8.92 -26.74
N GLN A 194 21.20 9.53 -27.90
CA GLN A 194 20.30 10.50 -28.52
C GLN A 194 19.02 9.84 -29.05
N ILE A 195 19.12 8.61 -29.55
CA ILE A 195 17.96 7.83 -29.98
C ILE A 195 17.07 7.52 -28.77
N MET A 196 17.64 6.94 -27.71
CA MET A 196 16.89 6.63 -26.48
C MET A 196 16.26 7.88 -25.85
N LYS A 197 17.00 9.00 -25.86
CA LYS A 197 16.47 10.28 -25.40
C LYS A 197 15.25 10.73 -26.21
N LYS A 198 15.28 10.58 -27.53
CA LYS A 198 14.13 10.89 -28.38
C LYS A 198 12.93 9.99 -28.08
N VAL A 199 13.15 8.70 -27.81
CA VAL A 199 12.08 7.76 -27.43
C VAL A 199 11.44 8.18 -26.10
N HIS A 200 12.26 8.41 -25.09
CA HIS A 200 11.84 8.87 -23.77
C HIS A 200 11.03 10.18 -23.87
N ASP A 201 11.60 11.19 -24.53
CA ASP A 201 10.95 12.50 -24.68
C ASP A 201 9.64 12.42 -25.48
N TYR A 202 9.57 11.55 -26.47
CA TYR A 202 8.37 11.36 -27.28
C TYR A 202 7.21 10.80 -26.43
N ILE A 203 7.50 9.84 -25.56
CA ILE A 203 6.50 9.22 -24.69
C ILE A 203 6.04 10.23 -23.62
N CYS A 204 6.99 10.83 -22.89
CA CYS A 204 6.67 11.78 -21.82
C CYS A 204 5.96 13.05 -22.33
N ALA A 205 6.21 13.47 -23.60
CA ALA A 205 5.53 14.63 -24.18
C ALA A 205 4.08 14.37 -24.58
N ARG A 206 3.71 13.13 -24.78
CA ARG A 206 2.38 12.74 -25.30
C ARG A 206 1.45 12.17 -24.24
N THR A 207 2.00 11.73 -23.14
CA THR A 207 1.31 10.90 -22.16
C THR A 207 1.18 11.66 -20.85
N THR A 208 0.03 11.57 -20.23
CA THR A 208 -0.19 11.99 -18.83
C THR A 208 -0.58 10.79 -17.99
N TYR A 209 -0.19 10.78 -16.72
CA TYR A 209 -0.53 9.67 -15.84
C TYR A 209 -2.03 9.63 -15.52
N ASP A 210 -2.64 8.46 -15.68
CA ASP A 210 -4.09 8.25 -15.50
C ASP A 210 -4.41 7.86 -14.06
N TYR A 211 -4.62 8.87 -13.20
CA TYR A 211 -5.02 8.66 -11.82
C TYR A 211 -6.46 8.16 -11.69
N ASP A 212 -7.33 8.53 -12.64
CA ASP A 212 -8.73 8.08 -12.63
C ASP A 212 -8.80 6.58 -12.87
N ALA A 213 -7.95 6.05 -13.79
CA ALA A 213 -7.88 4.62 -14.03
C ALA A 213 -7.50 3.83 -12.77
N LEU A 214 -6.65 4.36 -11.88
CA LEU A 214 -6.33 3.72 -10.61
C LEU A 214 -7.47 3.82 -9.59
N GLU A 215 -8.18 4.94 -9.54
CA GLU A 215 -9.28 5.15 -8.59
C GLU A 215 -10.47 4.24 -8.90
N PHE A 216 -10.79 4.06 -10.19
CA PHE A 216 -11.93 3.26 -10.64
C PHE A 216 -11.66 1.77 -10.86
N MET A 217 -10.45 1.28 -10.58
CA MET A 217 -10.08 -0.13 -10.74
C MET A 217 -10.96 -1.11 -9.95
N ASN A 218 -11.57 -0.67 -8.86
CA ASN A 218 -12.48 -1.47 -8.03
C ASN A 218 -13.96 -1.27 -8.38
N SER A 219 -14.26 -0.61 -9.50
CA SER A 219 -15.63 -0.39 -9.95
C SER A 219 -16.15 -1.53 -10.83
N SER A 220 -17.47 -1.62 -10.96
CA SER A 220 -18.12 -2.59 -11.87
C SER A 220 -17.77 -2.39 -13.36
N ASN A 221 -17.19 -1.25 -13.71
CA ASN A 221 -16.85 -0.87 -15.09
C ASN A 221 -15.32 -0.82 -15.32
N VAL A 222 -14.56 -1.64 -14.63
CA VAL A 222 -13.08 -1.68 -14.72
C VAL A 222 -12.57 -1.88 -16.16
N SER A 223 -13.34 -2.57 -17.02
CA SER A 223 -13.00 -2.78 -18.44
C SER A 223 -12.86 -1.49 -19.23
N ASP A 224 -13.53 -0.42 -18.83
CA ASP A 224 -13.46 0.89 -19.49
C ASP A 224 -12.08 1.55 -19.33
N TYR A 225 -11.29 1.07 -18.38
CA TYR A 225 -9.95 1.56 -18.06
C TYR A 225 -8.81 0.62 -18.50
N TYR A 226 -9.10 -0.51 -19.15
CA TYR A 226 -8.07 -1.44 -19.62
C TYR A 226 -7.05 -0.78 -20.54
N TYR A 227 -7.47 0.21 -21.34
CA TYR A 227 -6.56 0.97 -22.20
C TYR A 227 -5.37 1.58 -21.45
N ALA A 228 -5.55 1.95 -20.18
CA ALA A 228 -4.52 2.60 -19.38
C ALA A 228 -3.29 1.69 -19.14
N PHE A 229 -3.47 0.37 -19.31
CA PHE A 229 -2.43 -0.65 -19.19
C PHE A 229 -1.80 -1.01 -20.55
N SER A 230 -1.96 -0.19 -21.58
CA SER A 230 -1.53 -0.48 -22.94
C SER A 230 -0.69 0.62 -23.56
N ALA A 231 0.12 0.27 -24.57
CA ALA A 231 0.82 1.27 -25.40
C ALA A 231 -0.15 2.17 -26.18
N TYR A 232 -1.37 1.70 -26.46
CA TYR A 232 -2.44 2.51 -27.04
C TYR A 232 -2.82 3.68 -26.13
N GLY A 233 -2.98 3.41 -24.83
CA GLY A 233 -3.23 4.45 -23.82
C GLY A 233 -2.15 5.54 -23.86
N ALA A 234 -0.88 5.13 -23.87
CA ALA A 234 0.24 6.06 -23.91
C ALA A 234 0.33 6.84 -25.23
N LEU A 235 0.35 6.17 -26.37
CA LEU A 235 0.75 6.75 -27.65
C LEU A 235 -0.39 7.35 -28.45
N VAL A 236 -1.63 6.92 -28.22
CA VAL A 236 -2.81 7.33 -28.99
C VAL A 236 -3.81 8.10 -28.15
N LYS A 237 -4.20 7.55 -26.97
CA LYS A 237 -5.08 8.28 -26.04
C LYS A 237 -4.36 9.40 -25.30
N GLY A 238 -3.06 9.29 -25.10
CA GLY A 238 -2.26 10.26 -24.34
C GLY A 238 -2.47 10.18 -22.83
N LYS A 239 -3.00 9.07 -22.31
CA LYS A 239 -3.27 8.87 -20.89
C LYS A 239 -3.15 7.39 -20.52
N CYS A 240 -2.26 7.04 -19.56
CA CYS A 240 -2.07 5.68 -19.09
C CYS A 240 -1.39 5.61 -17.71
N VAL A 241 -1.29 4.42 -17.13
CA VAL A 241 -0.49 4.13 -15.94
C VAL A 241 0.91 3.64 -16.32
N CYS A 242 1.76 3.35 -15.34
CA CYS A 242 3.17 2.94 -15.53
C CYS A 242 3.36 1.83 -16.58
N GLN A 243 2.48 0.81 -16.59
CA GLN A 243 2.52 -0.26 -17.57
C GLN A 243 2.38 0.24 -19.02
N GLY A 244 1.48 1.20 -19.26
CA GLY A 244 1.31 1.80 -20.58
C GLY A 244 2.56 2.54 -21.05
N TYR A 245 3.23 3.31 -20.18
CA TYR A 245 4.53 3.94 -20.47
C TYR A 245 5.58 2.89 -20.82
N ALA A 246 5.71 1.84 -20.00
CA ALA A 246 6.71 0.80 -20.20
C ALA A 246 6.47 0.00 -21.49
N LEU A 247 5.23 -0.33 -21.83
CA LEU A 247 4.89 -1.02 -23.09
C LEU A 247 5.13 -0.14 -24.31
N ALA A 248 4.87 1.16 -24.22
CA ALA A 248 5.18 2.10 -25.31
C ALA A 248 6.70 2.18 -25.57
N PHE A 249 7.49 2.29 -24.50
CA PHE A 249 8.95 2.31 -24.60
C PHE A 249 9.48 1.00 -25.18
N TYR A 250 9.01 -0.15 -24.67
CA TYR A 250 9.38 -1.47 -25.19
C TYR A 250 9.14 -1.57 -26.70
N ARG A 251 7.92 -1.26 -27.15
CA ARG A 251 7.53 -1.37 -28.57
C ARG A 251 8.41 -0.50 -29.46
N ILE A 252 8.63 0.76 -29.10
CA ILE A 252 9.44 1.68 -29.91
C ILE A 252 10.89 1.21 -29.96
N CYS A 253 11.47 0.78 -28.83
CA CYS A 253 12.84 0.28 -28.79
C CYS A 253 13.01 -0.98 -29.64
N LYS A 254 12.08 -1.92 -29.59
CA LYS A 254 12.11 -3.14 -30.42
C LYS A 254 12.00 -2.81 -31.91
N GLU A 255 11.15 -1.86 -32.32
CA GLU A 255 11.04 -1.40 -33.70
C GLU A 255 12.32 -0.68 -34.19
N LEU A 256 13.05 -0.02 -33.31
CA LEU A 256 14.35 0.58 -33.59
C LEU A 256 15.51 -0.43 -33.56
N GLY A 257 15.23 -1.71 -33.29
CA GLY A 257 16.21 -2.81 -33.27
C GLY A 257 16.98 -2.99 -31.97
N TYR A 258 16.57 -2.33 -30.88
CA TYR A 258 17.20 -2.49 -29.56
C TYR A 258 16.64 -3.68 -28.79
N ASN A 259 17.52 -4.34 -28.02
CA ASN A 259 17.09 -5.29 -27.01
C ASN A 259 16.48 -4.52 -25.83
N CYS A 260 15.19 -4.67 -25.63
CA CYS A 260 14.46 -4.05 -24.56
C CYS A 260 13.63 -5.08 -23.82
N ARG A 261 13.50 -4.93 -22.50
CA ARG A 261 12.65 -5.75 -21.65
C ARG A 261 11.70 -4.85 -20.85
N PHE A 262 10.56 -5.39 -20.57
CA PHE A 262 9.65 -4.87 -19.56
C PHE A 262 10.13 -5.35 -18.18
N ALA A 263 9.98 -4.55 -17.16
CA ALA A 263 10.28 -4.88 -15.77
C ALA A 263 9.17 -4.37 -14.87
N CYS A 264 8.90 -5.11 -13.80
CA CYS A 264 7.97 -4.68 -12.76
C CYS A 264 8.48 -5.06 -11.37
N SER A 265 7.99 -4.36 -10.35
CA SER A 265 8.21 -4.68 -8.95
C SER A 265 7.19 -5.70 -8.45
N ASP A 266 7.50 -6.28 -7.28
CA ASP A 266 6.57 -7.15 -6.56
C ASP A 266 5.22 -6.44 -6.33
N PRO A 267 4.10 -7.05 -6.76
CA PRO A 267 2.77 -6.48 -6.58
C PRO A 267 2.43 -6.18 -5.11
N TYR A 268 3.01 -6.90 -4.16
CA TYR A 268 2.82 -6.65 -2.73
C TYR A 268 3.68 -5.53 -2.17
N GLU A 269 4.74 -5.12 -2.88
CA GLU A 269 5.72 -4.15 -2.41
C GLU A 269 5.67 -2.78 -3.12
N GLY A 270 4.83 -2.59 -4.13
CA GLY A 270 4.72 -1.28 -4.75
C GLY A 270 4.11 -1.22 -6.15
N CYS A 271 3.95 -2.36 -6.81
CA CYS A 271 3.36 -2.51 -8.15
C CYS A 271 3.70 -1.37 -9.11
N HIS A 272 4.91 -1.39 -9.65
CA HIS A 272 5.40 -0.42 -10.61
C HIS A 272 6.01 -1.11 -11.83
N ALA A 273 6.02 -0.43 -12.99
CA ALA A 273 6.56 -0.97 -14.23
C ALA A 273 7.48 0.03 -14.92
N TRP A 274 8.60 -0.49 -15.46
CA TRP A 274 9.63 0.26 -16.18
C TRP A 274 10.31 -0.61 -17.23
N ASN A 275 11.46 -0.18 -17.76
CA ASN A 275 12.18 -0.92 -18.82
C ASN A 275 13.66 -1.13 -18.53
N LEU A 276 14.20 -2.20 -19.12
CA LEU A 276 15.62 -2.41 -19.34
C LEU A 276 15.91 -2.31 -20.85
N VAL A 277 16.92 -1.54 -21.25
CA VAL A 277 17.37 -1.46 -22.63
C VAL A 277 18.86 -1.76 -22.74
N GLN A 278 19.25 -2.56 -23.72
CA GLN A 278 20.64 -2.93 -23.91
C GLN A 278 21.34 -1.93 -24.84
N LEU A 279 22.39 -1.29 -24.32
CA LEU A 279 23.31 -0.43 -25.05
C LEU A 279 24.75 -0.89 -24.77
N ASP A 280 25.61 -0.95 -25.77
CA ASP A 280 27.02 -1.38 -25.63
C ASP A 280 27.20 -2.72 -24.87
N GLY A 281 26.25 -3.65 -25.06
CA GLY A 281 26.27 -4.97 -24.43
C GLY A 281 25.80 -5.02 -22.97
N LYS A 282 25.47 -3.87 -22.35
CA LYS A 282 24.98 -3.75 -20.97
C LYS A 282 23.53 -3.28 -20.94
N TYR A 283 22.79 -3.67 -19.89
CA TYR A 283 21.42 -3.23 -19.66
C TYR A 283 21.36 -2.04 -18.72
N TYR A 284 20.66 -1.02 -19.17
CA TYR A 284 20.36 0.22 -18.45
C TYR A 284 18.86 0.31 -18.20
N PHE A 285 18.49 0.96 -17.12
CA PHE A 285 17.10 1.11 -16.71
C PHE A 285 16.53 2.45 -17.17
N VAL A 286 15.26 2.42 -17.57
CA VAL A 286 14.51 3.60 -17.99
C VAL A 286 13.13 3.55 -17.38
N ASP A 287 12.74 4.59 -16.68
CA ASP A 287 11.38 4.78 -16.19
C ASP A 287 10.81 6.11 -16.67
N CYS A 288 10.07 6.05 -17.78
CA CYS A 288 9.38 7.21 -18.33
C CYS A 288 8.29 7.75 -17.39
N THR A 289 7.68 6.91 -16.57
CA THR A 289 6.61 7.32 -15.63
C THR A 289 7.14 8.27 -14.57
N TRP A 290 8.28 7.94 -13.97
CA TRP A 290 8.88 8.74 -12.91
C TRP A 290 9.64 9.95 -13.44
N ASP A 291 10.03 9.94 -14.71
CA ASP A 291 10.63 11.07 -15.40
C ASP A 291 9.58 12.03 -16.00
N ASP A 292 8.33 11.58 -16.17
CA ASP A 292 7.21 12.40 -16.63
C ASP A 292 6.63 13.22 -15.45
N ALA A 293 7.23 14.38 -15.19
CA ALA A 293 6.71 15.31 -14.19
C ALA A 293 5.59 16.16 -14.79
N LYS A 294 4.45 16.30 -14.10
CA LYS A 294 3.50 17.38 -14.36
C LYS A 294 4.25 18.71 -14.30
N ASP A 295 3.92 19.65 -15.16
CA ASP A 295 4.44 21.03 -15.20
C ASP A 295 5.70 21.24 -16.06
N ASP A 296 5.79 20.63 -17.26
CA ASP A 296 6.86 20.84 -18.28
C ASP A 296 8.31 20.62 -17.79
N ASN A 297 8.54 20.24 -16.58
CA ASN A 297 9.83 19.92 -16.01
C ASN A 297 10.13 18.42 -16.11
N LYS A 298 10.25 17.91 -17.35
CA LYS A 298 10.74 16.55 -17.59
C LYS A 298 12.08 16.36 -16.89
N THR A 299 12.19 15.22 -16.20
CA THR A 299 13.45 14.85 -15.57
C THR A 299 14.06 13.68 -16.34
N TYR A 300 15.36 13.50 -16.24
CA TYR A 300 16.07 12.32 -16.76
C TYR A 300 16.70 11.55 -15.61
N ASN A 301 16.00 11.54 -14.51
CA ASN A 301 16.47 10.99 -13.26
C ASN A 301 16.45 9.46 -13.25
N TYR A 302 15.60 8.89 -14.11
CA TYR A 302 15.42 7.45 -14.29
C TYR A 302 15.69 7.03 -15.74
N PHE A 303 16.46 7.86 -16.47
CA PHE A 303 16.78 7.65 -17.86
C PHE A 303 18.18 7.04 -18.02
N LEU A 304 18.28 5.84 -18.56
CA LEU A 304 19.50 5.07 -18.80
C LEU A 304 20.40 4.96 -17.56
N VAL A 305 19.82 4.69 -16.43
CA VAL A 305 20.53 4.54 -15.15
C VAL A 305 20.94 3.10 -14.89
N ASP A 306 21.97 2.89 -14.05
CA ASP A 306 22.29 1.60 -13.49
C ASP A 306 21.26 1.18 -12.41
N TYR A 307 21.29 -0.10 -11.99
CA TYR A 307 20.29 -0.63 -11.07
C TYR A 307 20.32 0.04 -9.69
N ASP A 308 21.50 0.37 -9.18
CA ASP A 308 21.63 1.04 -7.88
C ASP A 308 21.12 2.47 -7.96
N ALA A 309 21.40 3.18 -9.04
CA ALA A 309 20.89 4.53 -9.28
C ALA A 309 19.37 4.56 -9.48
N LEU A 310 18.80 3.54 -10.13
CA LEU A 310 17.34 3.36 -10.26
C LEU A 310 16.70 3.28 -8.87
N ARG A 311 17.20 2.39 -8.02
CA ARG A 311 16.68 2.12 -6.68
C ARG A 311 16.97 3.23 -5.66
N ALA A 312 18.05 3.99 -5.86
CA ALA A 312 18.40 5.10 -4.97
C ALA A 312 17.35 6.23 -4.91
N GLY A 313 16.46 6.28 -5.89
CA GLY A 313 15.28 7.17 -5.89
C GLY A 313 14.14 6.71 -4.98
N ASP A 314 14.09 5.45 -4.63
CA ASP A 314 13.08 4.86 -3.77
C ASP A 314 13.44 5.10 -2.29
N SER A 315 12.47 5.46 -1.47
CA SER A 315 12.73 5.73 -0.05
C SER A 315 13.04 4.47 0.75
N ASP A 316 12.66 3.29 0.26
CA ASP A 316 12.90 1.96 0.85
C ASP A 316 13.44 0.93 -0.16
N ASN A 317 13.83 1.39 -1.35
CA ASN A 317 14.33 0.58 -2.48
C ASN A 317 13.34 -0.48 -3.00
N LYS A 318 12.04 -0.29 -2.82
CA LYS A 318 11.04 -1.32 -3.14
C LYS A 318 10.29 -1.10 -4.46
N GLU A 319 10.00 0.16 -4.82
CA GLU A 319 9.22 0.47 -6.02
C GLU A 319 9.93 0.05 -7.32
N HIS A 320 11.28 0.03 -7.31
CA HIS A 320 12.10 -0.48 -8.42
C HIS A 320 12.85 -1.78 -8.09
N THR A 321 12.42 -2.52 -7.09
CA THR A 321 12.93 -3.88 -6.85
C THR A 321 12.23 -4.85 -7.81
N LEU A 322 13.01 -5.55 -8.62
CA LEU A 322 12.49 -6.54 -9.56
C LEU A 322 11.69 -7.62 -8.83
N ASP A 323 10.50 -7.94 -9.33
CA ASP A 323 9.65 -8.99 -8.78
C ASP A 323 10.37 -10.34 -8.83
N PRO A 324 10.67 -10.98 -7.68
CA PRO A 324 11.42 -12.24 -7.64
C PRO A 324 10.72 -13.35 -8.40
N THR A 325 9.40 -13.37 -8.48
CA THR A 325 8.62 -14.38 -9.19
C THR A 325 8.96 -14.45 -10.68
N TYR A 326 9.18 -13.29 -11.32
CA TYR A 326 9.51 -13.22 -12.75
C TYR A 326 11.00 -13.16 -13.02
N TYR A 327 11.80 -12.59 -12.11
CA TYR A 327 13.19 -12.22 -12.38
C TYR A 327 14.22 -12.97 -11.53
N ASP A 328 13.83 -13.69 -10.47
CA ASP A 328 14.76 -14.54 -9.70
C ASP A 328 14.79 -15.96 -10.25
N ASN A 329 15.38 -16.10 -11.43
CA ASN A 329 15.62 -17.40 -12.05
C ASN A 329 16.94 -17.42 -12.82
N LYS A 330 17.51 -18.61 -12.97
CA LYS A 330 18.81 -18.82 -13.62
C LYS A 330 18.89 -18.27 -15.05
N TYR A 331 17.79 -18.30 -15.78
CA TYR A 331 17.71 -17.77 -17.14
C TYR A 331 17.87 -16.25 -17.15
N PHE A 332 17.10 -15.55 -16.32
CA PHE A 332 17.17 -14.10 -16.21
C PHE A 332 18.55 -13.65 -15.70
N ASP A 333 19.06 -14.30 -14.67
CA ASP A 333 20.38 -14.01 -14.12
C ASP A 333 21.48 -14.14 -15.17
N THR A 334 21.52 -15.26 -15.89
CA THR A 334 22.56 -15.50 -16.91
C THR A 334 22.43 -14.56 -18.10
N LYS A 335 21.22 -14.31 -18.57
CA LYS A 335 20.98 -13.54 -19.81
C LYS A 335 20.97 -12.04 -19.60
N TYR A 336 20.49 -11.56 -18.48
CA TYR A 336 20.23 -10.15 -18.20
C TYR A 336 21.01 -9.61 -17.00
N ARG A 337 20.84 -10.17 -15.80
CA ARG A 337 21.40 -9.60 -14.56
C ARG A 337 22.92 -9.49 -14.57
N THR A 338 23.62 -10.47 -15.12
CA THR A 338 25.08 -10.43 -15.31
C THR A 338 25.56 -9.31 -16.24
N LYS A 339 24.65 -8.74 -17.02
CA LYS A 339 24.92 -7.64 -17.96
C LYS A 339 24.33 -6.32 -17.51
N PHE A 340 23.85 -6.21 -16.27
CA PHE A 340 23.42 -4.92 -15.76
C PHE A 340 24.61 -3.95 -15.77
N ALA A 341 24.33 -2.73 -16.17
CA ALA A 341 25.31 -1.67 -16.10
C ALA A 341 25.65 -1.36 -14.64
N THR A 342 26.91 -1.13 -14.37
CA THR A 342 27.42 -0.70 -13.07
C THR A 342 27.45 0.81 -12.91
N ASP A 343 27.30 1.51 -14.03
CA ASP A 343 27.27 2.98 -14.11
C ASP A 343 26.22 3.41 -15.14
N SER A 344 25.54 4.52 -14.90
CA SER A 344 24.54 5.05 -15.83
C SER A 344 25.16 5.48 -17.17
N TYR A 345 24.43 5.28 -18.28
CA TYR A 345 24.91 5.50 -19.65
C TYR A 345 25.24 6.98 -19.94
N GLY A 346 26.31 7.18 -20.70
CA GLY A 346 26.72 8.53 -21.13
C GLY A 346 27.43 9.36 -20.06
N LYS A 347 27.71 8.79 -18.89
CA LYS A 347 28.50 9.47 -17.86
C LYS A 347 29.99 9.33 -18.15
N ASN A 348 30.69 10.45 -18.20
CA ASN A 348 32.14 10.47 -18.21
C ASN A 348 32.68 9.78 -16.96
N LYS A 349 33.81 9.06 -17.09
CA LYS A 349 34.47 8.24 -16.05
C LYS A 349 34.82 8.97 -14.73
N ALA A 350 34.62 10.27 -14.65
CA ALA A 350 34.85 11.09 -13.45
C ALA A 350 33.60 11.54 -12.71
N GLY A 351 32.38 11.14 -13.15
CA GLY A 351 31.14 11.61 -12.55
C GLY A 351 31.02 11.34 -11.03
N LEU A 352 29.90 11.76 -10.42
CA LEU A 352 29.63 11.53 -8.99
C LEU A 352 29.28 10.06 -8.65
N SER A 353 29.35 9.11 -9.59
CA SER A 353 28.97 7.69 -9.34
C SER A 353 29.74 7.04 -8.21
N GLY A 354 31.00 7.47 -7.94
CA GLY A 354 31.78 7.04 -6.77
C GLY A 354 31.67 7.99 -5.57
N ALA A 355 30.82 9.00 -5.61
CA ALA A 355 30.73 9.99 -4.54
C ALA A 355 29.76 9.54 -3.42
N THR A 356 30.20 9.71 -2.19
CA THR A 356 29.34 9.60 -1.01
C THR A 356 28.62 10.92 -0.78
N VAL A 357 27.29 10.90 -0.85
CA VAL A 357 26.42 12.04 -0.50
C VAL A 357 25.77 11.76 0.84
N SER A 358 25.92 12.65 1.79
CA SER A 358 25.39 12.51 3.14
C SER A 358 24.72 13.79 3.63
N PHE A 359 23.73 13.60 4.51
CA PHE A 359 23.13 14.67 5.31
C PHE A 359 23.69 14.62 6.73
N ALA A 360 23.90 15.77 7.35
CA ALA A 360 24.16 15.83 8.79
C ALA A 360 22.95 15.27 9.59
N LYS A 361 21.75 15.42 9.03
CA LYS A 361 20.49 14.92 9.58
C LYS A 361 19.53 14.64 8.42
N ASN A 362 18.87 13.48 8.43
CA ASN A 362 17.93 13.06 7.38
C ASN A 362 16.45 13.04 7.83
N VAL A 363 16.16 13.32 9.12
CA VAL A 363 14.78 13.41 9.64
C VAL A 363 14.56 14.77 10.28
N PHE A 364 13.55 15.49 9.83
CA PHE A 364 13.22 16.85 10.27
C PHE A 364 11.79 16.90 10.76
N THR A 365 11.53 17.68 11.79
CA THR A 365 10.16 17.96 12.24
C THR A 365 9.53 19.04 11.37
N TYR A 366 8.29 18.87 10.99
CA TYR A 366 7.51 19.86 10.24
C TYR A 366 7.63 21.26 10.86
N SER A 367 8.03 22.22 10.04
CA SER A 367 8.19 23.63 10.45
C SER A 367 7.09 24.54 9.91
N GLY A 368 6.49 24.18 8.78
CA GLY A 368 5.62 25.04 7.97
C GLY A 368 6.36 25.77 6.85
N SER A 369 7.69 25.65 6.80
CA SER A 369 8.57 26.21 5.77
C SER A 369 9.27 25.08 5.02
N ASN A 370 9.80 25.38 3.84
CA ASN A 370 10.62 24.43 3.09
C ASN A 370 11.87 24.05 3.90
N ILE A 371 12.18 22.77 3.88
CA ILE A 371 13.35 22.19 4.55
C ILE A 371 14.40 21.85 3.50
N THR A 372 15.60 22.37 3.67
CA THR A 372 16.76 22.18 2.79
C THR A 372 17.92 21.64 3.64
N PRO A 373 18.09 20.29 3.74
CA PRO A 373 19.20 19.70 4.49
C PRO A 373 20.56 20.13 3.94
N SER A 374 21.53 20.34 4.81
CA SER A 374 22.92 20.51 4.39
C SER A 374 23.43 19.20 3.80
N VAL A 375 23.98 19.27 2.58
CA VAL A 375 24.55 18.16 1.84
C VAL A 375 26.08 18.22 1.91
N THR A 376 26.69 17.09 2.23
CA THR A 376 28.14 16.89 2.11
C THR A 376 28.38 15.84 1.03
N VAL A 377 29.23 16.18 0.05
CA VAL A 377 29.63 15.27 -1.03
C VAL A 377 31.10 14.98 -0.92
N LYS A 378 31.46 13.68 -0.87
CA LYS A 378 32.86 13.23 -0.86
C LYS A 378 33.10 12.29 -2.03
N TYR A 379 34.22 12.45 -2.71
CA TYR A 379 34.73 11.53 -3.73
C TYR A 379 36.08 10.98 -3.24
N GLY A 380 36.08 9.73 -2.80
CA GLY A 380 37.16 9.21 -1.96
C GLY A 380 37.29 10.09 -0.70
N ASP A 381 38.50 10.54 -0.41
CA ASP A 381 38.78 11.44 0.75
C ASP A 381 38.52 12.91 0.44
N LYS A 382 38.32 13.28 -0.81
CA LYS A 382 38.13 14.68 -1.21
C LYS A 382 36.68 15.13 -0.94
N VAL A 383 36.54 16.21 -0.15
CA VAL A 383 35.24 16.91 -0.03
C VAL A 383 35.06 17.83 -1.22
N LEU A 384 33.96 17.63 -1.95
CA LEU A 384 33.62 18.41 -3.15
C LEU A 384 32.94 19.72 -2.75
N LYS A 385 33.09 20.76 -3.61
CA LYS A 385 32.56 22.11 -3.39
C LYS A 385 31.27 22.33 -4.15
N ASN A 386 30.19 22.71 -3.42
CA ASN A 386 28.93 23.12 -4.05
C ASN A 386 29.14 24.38 -4.91
N GLY A 387 28.51 24.40 -6.08
CA GLY A 387 28.63 25.46 -7.07
C GLY A 387 29.79 25.24 -8.07
N THR A 388 30.89 24.61 -7.66
CA THR A 388 32.06 24.31 -8.48
C THR A 388 32.06 22.86 -8.99
N ASP A 389 32.04 21.90 -8.07
CA ASP A 389 32.13 20.47 -8.38
C ASP A 389 30.74 19.82 -8.53
N TYR A 390 29.72 20.40 -7.90
CA TYR A 390 28.34 19.94 -7.99
C TYR A 390 27.33 21.07 -7.74
N THR A 391 26.05 20.80 -8.02
CA THR A 391 24.90 21.60 -7.59
C THR A 391 23.91 20.74 -6.84
N VAL A 392 23.09 21.37 -5.98
CA VAL A 392 22.04 20.66 -5.23
C VAL A 392 20.68 21.24 -5.59
N SER A 393 19.77 20.35 -6.00
CA SER A 393 18.36 20.69 -6.22
C SER A 393 17.51 20.12 -5.10
N TYR A 394 16.69 20.97 -4.49
CA TYR A 394 15.81 20.63 -3.39
C TYR A 394 14.35 20.64 -3.84
N PRO A 395 13.55 19.63 -3.44
CA PRO A 395 12.11 19.68 -3.63
C PRO A 395 11.46 20.69 -2.67
N ALA A 396 10.22 21.09 -2.97
CA ALA A 396 9.41 21.93 -2.07
C ALA A 396 8.96 21.13 -0.83
N ALA A 397 9.86 20.92 0.13
CA ALA A 397 9.66 20.08 1.31
C ALA A 397 8.97 20.82 2.46
N LYS A 398 7.78 21.39 2.18
CA LYS A 398 6.99 22.16 3.15
C LYS A 398 6.11 21.29 4.06
N ASN A 399 5.64 20.15 3.57
CA ASN A 399 4.72 19.25 4.30
C ASN A 399 5.45 18.03 4.87
N THR A 400 4.77 17.22 5.69
CA THR A 400 5.32 15.93 6.12
C THR A 400 5.39 14.96 4.95
N GLY A 401 6.48 14.21 4.86
CA GLY A 401 6.71 13.27 3.75
C GLY A 401 8.17 12.88 3.61
N GLY A 402 8.49 12.04 2.66
CA GLY A 402 9.85 11.81 2.18
C GLY A 402 10.13 12.73 0.99
N TYR A 403 11.34 13.22 0.86
CA TYR A 403 11.74 14.19 -0.15
C TYR A 403 13.13 13.86 -0.69
N THR A 404 13.25 13.81 -2.01
CA THR A 404 14.49 13.48 -2.68
C THR A 404 15.27 14.75 -3.02
N VAL A 405 16.51 14.83 -2.55
CA VAL A 405 17.48 15.84 -2.98
C VAL A 405 18.30 15.26 -4.13
N SER A 406 18.48 16.02 -5.19
CA SER A 406 19.33 15.65 -6.32
C SER A 406 20.62 16.47 -6.27
N VAL A 407 21.75 15.77 -6.32
CA VAL A 407 23.08 16.36 -6.39
C VAL A 407 23.63 16.10 -7.79
N SER A 408 23.78 17.13 -8.61
CA SER A 408 24.27 17.02 -10.00
C SER A 408 25.71 17.46 -10.08
N GLY A 409 26.56 16.65 -10.70
CA GLY A 409 27.98 16.98 -10.90
C GLY A 409 28.17 18.16 -11.85
N LYS A 410 29.26 18.92 -11.61
CA LYS A 410 29.75 20.03 -12.44
C LYS A 410 31.24 19.87 -12.70
N GLY A 411 31.77 20.57 -13.69
CA GLY A 411 33.19 20.54 -14.03
C GLY A 411 33.68 19.11 -14.30
N ALA A 412 34.68 18.67 -13.57
CA ALA A 412 35.25 17.32 -13.67
C ALA A 412 34.26 16.20 -13.30
N TYR A 413 33.15 16.52 -12.64
CA TYR A 413 32.11 15.60 -12.21
C TYR A 413 30.81 15.76 -13.00
N ALA A 414 30.81 16.52 -14.09
CA ALA A 414 29.65 16.78 -14.94
C ALA A 414 29.08 15.48 -15.55
N GLY A 415 27.79 15.50 -15.90
CA GLY A 415 27.11 14.37 -16.55
C GLY A 415 26.61 13.28 -15.60
N SER A 416 26.71 13.49 -14.28
CA SER A 416 26.23 12.52 -13.26
C SER A 416 25.47 13.21 -12.15
N TYR A 417 24.62 12.46 -11.46
CA TYR A 417 23.91 12.93 -10.28
C TYR A 417 23.76 11.80 -9.25
N VAL A 418 23.60 12.19 -8.01
CA VAL A 418 23.31 11.28 -6.90
C VAL A 418 22.09 11.81 -6.15
N ARG A 419 21.21 10.94 -5.73
CA ARG A 419 20.02 11.28 -4.97
C ARG A 419 20.12 10.80 -3.54
N ARG A 420 19.50 11.54 -2.63
CA ARG A 420 19.33 11.14 -1.22
C ARG A 420 17.98 11.60 -0.72
N VAL A 421 17.38 10.75 0.10
CA VAL A 421 16.05 11.01 0.67
C VAL A 421 16.19 11.53 2.09
N PHE A 422 15.42 12.55 2.43
CA PHE A 422 15.21 12.99 3.81
C PHE A 422 13.70 13.01 4.12
N TYR A 423 13.39 13.01 5.41
CA TYR A 423 12.00 12.88 5.86
C TYR A 423 11.58 14.07 6.70
N VAL A 424 10.37 14.55 6.48
CA VAL A 424 9.71 15.55 7.33
C VAL A 424 8.60 14.83 8.10
N ILE A 425 8.78 14.76 9.42
CA ILE A 425 7.85 14.07 10.33
C ILE A 425 6.88 15.05 10.97
N PRO A 426 5.70 14.59 11.44
CA PRO A 426 4.72 15.45 12.12
C PRO A 426 5.29 16.10 13.37
N LYS A 427 4.74 17.27 13.74
CA LYS A 427 5.01 17.91 15.04
C LYS A 427 4.56 17.01 16.20
N LYS A 428 4.97 17.39 17.40
CA LYS A 428 4.45 16.80 18.64
C LYS A 428 2.91 16.87 18.65
N SER A 429 2.28 15.74 18.93
CA SER A 429 0.83 15.67 19.07
C SER A 429 0.34 16.38 20.33
N SER A 430 -0.86 16.94 20.30
CA SER A 430 -1.49 17.53 21.48
C SER A 430 -1.91 16.44 22.48
N LYS A 431 -1.94 16.80 23.76
CA LYS A 431 -2.40 15.90 24.84
C LYS A 431 -3.85 15.49 24.58
N PRO A 432 -4.19 14.18 24.57
CA PRO A 432 -5.57 13.76 24.40
C PRO A 432 -6.42 14.16 25.61
N SER A 433 -7.71 14.32 25.37
CA SER A 433 -8.73 14.58 26.40
C SER A 433 -9.93 13.67 26.20
N VAL A 434 -10.71 13.44 27.23
CA VAL A 434 -11.98 12.70 27.09
C VAL A 434 -13.03 13.65 26.51
N LYS A 435 -13.65 13.27 25.39
CA LYS A 435 -14.75 14.03 24.76
C LYS A 435 -15.91 14.17 25.74
N ARG A 436 -16.56 15.36 25.78
CA ARG A 436 -17.76 15.57 26.59
C ARG A 436 -18.82 14.51 26.26
N GLY A 437 -19.37 13.85 27.27
CA GLY A 437 -20.30 12.71 27.11
C GLY A 437 -19.65 11.40 26.65
N GLY A 438 -18.36 11.40 26.33
CA GLY A 438 -17.63 10.23 25.81
C GLY A 438 -17.07 9.29 26.90
N ARG A 439 -17.64 9.28 28.09
CA ARG A 439 -17.22 8.42 29.21
C ARG A 439 -18.39 7.59 29.70
N SER A 440 -18.19 6.28 29.76
CA SER A 440 -19.11 5.34 30.40
C SER A 440 -18.38 4.40 31.38
N SER A 441 -19.05 3.40 31.88
CA SER A 441 -18.41 2.35 32.67
C SER A 441 -17.61 1.34 31.84
N SER A 442 -17.72 1.36 30.53
CA SER A 442 -17.06 0.41 29.64
C SER A 442 -16.47 1.04 28.41
N SER A 443 -16.49 2.38 28.29
CA SER A 443 -15.97 3.07 27.14
C SER A 443 -15.41 4.46 27.47
N LEU A 444 -14.43 4.87 26.64
CA LEU A 444 -13.87 6.22 26.64
C LEU A 444 -13.75 6.68 25.19
N THR A 445 -14.31 7.83 24.86
CA THR A 445 -14.03 8.52 23.60
C THR A 445 -13.01 9.63 23.88
N LEU A 446 -11.83 9.47 23.30
CA LEU A 446 -10.74 10.43 23.39
C LEU A 446 -10.76 11.33 22.16
N LYS A 447 -10.34 12.58 22.34
CA LYS A 447 -10.11 13.55 21.26
C LYS A 447 -8.82 14.32 21.53
N TRP A 448 -8.20 14.79 20.47
CA TRP A 448 -7.02 15.67 20.49
C TRP A 448 -7.09 16.63 19.30
N ASP A 449 -6.18 17.60 19.23
CA ASP A 449 -6.16 18.53 18.11
C ASP A 449 -5.42 17.90 16.92
N SER A 450 -5.84 18.26 15.70
CA SER A 450 -5.13 17.87 14.49
C SER A 450 -3.69 18.36 14.54
N THR A 451 -2.76 17.47 14.20
CA THR A 451 -1.34 17.80 14.13
C THR A 451 -1.02 18.43 12.78
N SER A 452 -0.33 19.58 12.78
CA SER A 452 0.08 20.28 11.56
C SER A 452 1.03 19.42 10.71
N GLY A 453 1.00 19.63 9.38
CA GLY A 453 1.85 18.95 8.41
C GLY A 453 1.19 17.74 7.75
N SER A 454 -0.15 17.62 7.82
CA SER A 454 -0.91 16.56 7.13
C SER A 454 -0.41 15.15 7.45
N PRO A 455 -0.48 14.71 8.72
CA PRO A 455 -0.11 13.35 9.09
C PRO A 455 -1.01 12.34 8.37
N SER A 456 -0.52 11.13 8.13
CA SER A 456 -1.32 10.03 7.60
C SER A 456 -2.30 9.46 8.64
N GLY A 457 -2.01 9.67 9.91
CA GLY A 457 -2.86 9.21 10.99
C GLY A 457 -2.23 9.35 12.37
N TYR A 458 -2.86 8.72 13.33
CA TYR A 458 -2.48 8.76 14.74
C TYR A 458 -2.49 7.36 15.34
N GLU A 459 -1.51 7.08 16.18
CA GLU A 459 -1.52 5.94 17.07
C GLU A 459 -1.89 6.38 18.48
N LEU A 460 -2.99 5.85 18.98
CA LEU A 460 -3.36 5.96 20.38
C LEU A 460 -2.64 4.85 21.15
N GLN A 461 -1.81 5.25 22.10
CA GLN A 461 -1.02 4.34 22.91
C GLN A 461 -1.49 4.36 24.36
N GLU A 462 -1.48 3.18 25.00
CA GLU A 462 -1.75 2.98 26.42
C GLU A 462 -0.49 2.54 27.14
N TYR A 463 -0.26 3.08 28.31
CA TYR A 463 0.85 2.69 29.18
C TYR A 463 0.47 1.49 30.02
N THR A 464 1.02 0.33 29.69
CA THR A 464 0.78 -0.94 30.38
C THR A 464 2.11 -1.70 30.54
N ASN A 465 2.27 -2.40 31.67
CA ASN A 465 3.49 -3.19 31.92
C ASN A 465 4.78 -2.40 31.69
N SER A 466 4.84 -1.18 32.23
CA SER A 466 6.00 -0.26 32.15
C SER A 466 6.38 0.18 30.73
N SER A 467 5.52 -0.02 29.75
CA SER A 467 5.76 0.35 28.35
C SER A 467 4.52 0.96 27.67
N TRP A 468 4.76 1.72 26.60
CA TRP A 468 3.70 2.25 25.76
C TRP A 468 3.37 1.25 24.65
N LYS A 469 2.11 0.84 24.54
CA LYS A 469 1.63 -0.05 23.48
C LYS A 469 0.57 0.66 22.65
N THR A 470 0.68 0.56 21.33
CA THR A 470 -0.35 1.03 20.41
C THR A 470 -1.59 0.14 20.56
N ILE A 471 -2.72 0.76 20.92
CA ILE A 471 -4.00 0.07 21.11
C ILE A 471 -5.01 0.39 20.03
N LYS A 472 -4.78 1.46 19.27
CA LYS A 472 -5.62 1.84 18.14
C LYS A 472 -4.89 2.78 17.21
N THR A 473 -5.08 2.56 15.89
CA THR A 473 -4.65 3.47 14.82
C THR A 473 -5.88 4.10 14.20
N VAL A 474 -5.85 5.41 13.95
CA VAL A 474 -6.97 6.18 13.40
C VAL A 474 -6.47 7.28 12.46
N SER A 475 -7.25 7.61 11.43
CA SER A 475 -6.97 8.74 10.53
C SER A 475 -7.41 10.08 11.12
N SER A 476 -8.45 10.09 11.96
CA SER A 476 -9.02 11.29 12.57
C SER A 476 -8.49 11.52 14.00
N PRO A 477 -8.45 12.76 14.51
CA PRO A 477 -7.95 13.07 15.86
C PRO A 477 -8.96 12.72 16.98
N THR A 478 -9.57 11.54 16.87
CA THR A 478 -10.51 11.00 17.85
C THR A 478 -10.49 9.48 17.86
N ALA A 479 -10.71 8.88 18.99
CA ALA A 479 -10.79 7.43 19.12
C ALA A 479 -11.76 7.02 20.21
N THR A 480 -12.62 6.04 19.94
CA THR A 480 -13.48 5.41 20.95
C THR A 480 -12.92 4.05 21.33
N LEU A 481 -12.66 3.89 22.61
CA LEU A 481 -12.27 2.63 23.23
C LEU A 481 -13.51 2.00 23.88
N LYS A 482 -13.76 0.73 23.59
CA LYS A 482 -14.90 -0.05 24.10
C LYS A 482 -14.39 -1.21 24.98
N SER A 483 -15.31 -1.90 25.65
CA SER A 483 -15.03 -3.08 26.48
C SER A 483 -14.01 -2.87 27.60
N LEU A 484 -13.87 -1.63 28.07
CA LEU A 484 -12.99 -1.29 29.16
C LEU A 484 -13.58 -1.79 30.49
N LYS A 485 -12.71 -2.14 31.46
CA LYS A 485 -13.13 -2.48 32.82
C LYS A 485 -13.68 -1.25 33.53
N ALA A 486 -14.81 -1.42 34.22
CA ALA A 486 -15.39 -0.31 34.97
C ALA A 486 -14.51 0.08 36.17
N SER A 487 -14.46 1.38 36.48
CA SER A 487 -13.64 1.94 37.56
C SER A 487 -12.14 1.68 37.42
N SER A 488 -11.67 1.41 36.22
CA SER A 488 -10.24 1.22 35.91
C SER A 488 -9.56 2.53 35.55
N GLU A 489 -8.33 2.67 35.94
CA GLU A 489 -7.45 3.78 35.59
C GLU A 489 -6.66 3.43 34.35
N HIS A 490 -6.46 4.41 33.48
CA HIS A 490 -5.78 4.30 32.20
C HIS A 490 -4.88 5.49 31.97
N LYS A 491 -3.76 5.27 31.28
CA LYS A 491 -2.82 6.32 30.90
C LYS A 491 -2.58 6.24 29.40
N TYR A 492 -2.98 7.29 28.67
CA TYR A 492 -2.95 7.35 27.20
C TYR A 492 -2.06 8.47 26.69
N ARG A 493 -1.41 8.24 25.56
CA ARG A 493 -0.79 9.28 24.73
C ARG A 493 -1.12 9.05 23.27
N VAL A 494 -0.87 10.06 22.45
CA VAL A 494 -1.08 10.03 21.01
C VAL A 494 0.23 10.34 20.29
N VAL A 495 0.49 9.65 19.20
CA VAL A 495 1.61 9.89 18.30
C VAL A 495 1.06 10.04 16.90
N ALA A 496 1.29 11.20 16.26
CA ALA A 496 1.01 11.36 14.85
C ALA A 496 2.11 10.70 14.03
N TYR A 497 1.77 10.12 12.88
CA TYR A 497 2.74 9.55 11.96
C TYR A 497 2.45 9.98 10.52
N LYS A 498 3.50 9.98 9.71
CA LYS A 498 3.43 10.04 8.25
C LYS A 498 3.89 8.71 7.70
N THR A 499 3.08 8.10 6.85
CA THR A 499 3.49 6.93 6.07
C THR A 499 4.17 7.42 4.79
N VAL A 500 5.37 6.92 4.54
CA VAL A 500 6.12 7.12 3.30
C VAL A 500 6.62 5.75 2.90
N ASN A 501 6.21 5.29 1.73
CA ASN A 501 6.57 3.97 1.19
C ASN A 501 6.36 2.86 2.25
N ARG A 502 5.13 2.74 2.75
CA ARG A 502 4.69 1.79 3.80
C ARG A 502 5.38 1.94 5.17
N THR A 503 6.45 2.73 5.28
CA THR A 503 7.13 2.97 6.56
C THR A 503 6.51 4.14 7.31
N LYS A 504 6.21 3.93 8.59
CA LYS A 504 5.68 4.99 9.45
C LYS A 504 6.80 5.81 10.07
N TYR A 505 6.81 7.10 9.81
CA TYR A 505 7.68 8.09 10.43
C TYR A 505 6.90 8.85 11.48
N TYR A 506 7.29 8.68 12.73
CA TYR A 506 6.56 9.19 13.87
C TYR A 506 7.02 10.58 14.29
N GLY A 507 6.05 11.44 14.56
CA GLY A 507 6.30 12.67 15.31
C GLY A 507 6.55 12.40 16.79
N THR A 508 6.80 13.46 17.55
CA THR A 508 6.96 13.35 19.00
C THR A 508 5.60 13.01 19.66
N ALA A 509 5.61 12.04 20.55
CA ALA A 509 4.44 11.67 21.32
C ALA A 509 3.90 12.83 22.16
N SER A 510 2.60 12.88 22.33
CA SER A 510 1.92 13.83 23.23
C SER A 510 2.32 13.60 24.71
N SER A 511 2.05 14.58 25.52
CA SER A 511 1.97 14.38 26.96
C SER A 511 0.84 13.38 27.29
N ALA A 512 1.00 12.63 28.37
CA ALA A 512 0.06 11.59 28.74
C ALA A 512 -1.21 12.15 29.39
N LEU A 513 -2.35 11.57 29.05
CA LEU A 513 -3.62 11.70 29.78
C LEU A 513 -3.77 10.54 30.76
N THR A 514 -3.81 10.82 32.06
CA THR A 514 -4.28 9.84 33.03
C THR A 514 -5.78 10.07 33.28
N THR A 515 -6.57 9.02 33.16
CA THR A 515 -8.04 9.08 33.29
C THR A 515 -8.59 7.76 33.79
N ALA A 516 -9.91 7.66 34.04
CA ALA A 516 -10.56 6.40 34.43
C ALA A 516 -11.94 6.29 33.79
N THR A 517 -12.43 5.05 33.65
CA THR A 517 -13.83 4.77 33.33
C THR A 517 -14.72 5.07 34.54
N ASN A 518 -15.98 5.34 34.28
CA ASN A 518 -16.96 5.44 35.36
C ASN A 518 -17.14 4.09 36.09
N PRO A 519 -17.44 4.10 37.36
CA PRO A 519 -17.96 2.88 38.02
C PRO A 519 -19.27 2.40 37.37
N LYS A 520 -19.57 1.10 37.47
CA LYS A 520 -20.89 0.59 37.12
C LYS A 520 -21.95 1.23 37.99
N GLY A 521 -23.17 1.37 37.47
CA GLY A 521 -24.32 1.82 38.21
C GLY A 521 -24.59 0.98 39.47
N VAL A 522 -25.01 1.61 40.52
CA VAL A 522 -25.33 0.94 41.82
C VAL A 522 -26.83 0.61 41.86
N LYS A 523 -27.16 -0.60 42.28
CA LYS A 523 -28.55 -0.99 42.59
C LYS A 523 -28.81 -0.80 44.08
N LEU A 524 -29.67 0.16 44.45
CA LEU A 524 -30.16 0.31 45.81
C LEU A 524 -31.13 -0.85 46.10
N SER A 525 -30.67 -1.85 46.87
CA SER A 525 -31.43 -3.07 47.12
C SER A 525 -32.56 -2.86 48.09
N SER A 526 -32.32 -2.17 49.19
CA SER A 526 -33.38 -1.88 50.17
C SER A 526 -33.19 -0.53 50.83
N LEU A 527 -34.30 0.00 51.36
CA LEU A 527 -34.33 1.17 52.25
C LEU A 527 -35.33 0.87 53.35
N LYS A 528 -34.86 0.80 54.60
CA LYS A 528 -35.69 0.51 55.74
C LYS A 528 -35.74 1.69 56.71
N GLY A 529 -36.94 2.03 57.19
CA GLY A 529 -37.14 3.06 58.22
C GLY A 529 -36.83 2.53 59.63
N GLY A 530 -36.22 3.37 60.46
CA GLY A 530 -35.90 3.13 61.84
C GLY A 530 -36.11 4.37 62.75
N LYS A 531 -35.86 4.28 64.03
CA LYS A 531 -36.02 5.41 64.98
C LYS A 531 -35.19 6.58 64.56
N LYS A 532 -35.82 7.69 64.17
CA LYS A 532 -35.22 8.92 63.59
C LYS A 532 -34.17 8.63 62.53
N SER A 533 -34.36 7.59 61.68
CA SER A 533 -33.36 7.13 60.75
C SER A 533 -33.95 6.37 59.57
N VAL A 534 -33.16 6.25 58.50
CA VAL A 534 -33.35 5.27 57.41
C VAL A 534 -32.06 4.54 57.13
N THR A 535 -32.11 3.23 56.81
CA THR A 535 -30.95 2.43 56.48
C THR A 535 -31.05 2.01 55.01
N ALA A 536 -30.10 2.46 54.22
CA ALA A 536 -29.93 2.11 52.79
C ALA A 536 -28.99 0.93 52.67
N LYS A 537 -29.35 -0.06 51.83
CA LYS A 537 -28.44 -1.17 51.43
C LYS A 537 -28.34 -1.22 49.92
N TRP A 538 -27.15 -1.51 49.39
CA TRP A 538 -26.87 -1.59 47.95
C TRP A 538 -25.91 -2.73 47.59
N LYS A 539 -25.89 -3.12 46.30
CA LYS A 539 -24.91 -4.09 45.81
C LYS A 539 -23.60 -3.36 45.57
N LYS A 540 -22.49 -3.87 46.09
CA LYS A 540 -21.15 -3.33 45.85
C LYS A 540 -20.81 -3.39 44.38
N THR A 541 -20.04 -2.42 43.91
CA THR A 541 -19.41 -2.36 42.60
C THR A 541 -17.98 -1.81 42.74
N ALA A 542 -17.10 -2.15 41.81
CA ALA A 542 -15.75 -1.61 41.80
C ALA A 542 -15.79 -0.06 41.81
N SER A 543 -15.20 0.55 42.81
CA SER A 543 -15.25 2.00 43.03
C SER A 543 -14.23 2.43 44.08
N SER A 544 -13.97 3.73 44.19
CA SER A 544 -13.26 4.33 45.33
C SER A 544 -14.17 4.61 46.52
N GLY A 545 -15.49 4.54 46.35
CA GLY A 545 -16.48 4.76 47.35
C GLY A 545 -17.86 5.04 46.78
N TYR A 546 -18.82 5.35 47.70
CA TYR A 546 -20.20 5.63 47.32
C TYR A 546 -20.62 7.01 47.82
N GLN A 547 -21.48 7.65 47.06
CA GLN A 547 -22.16 8.88 47.40
C GLN A 547 -23.65 8.60 47.54
N ILE A 548 -24.19 8.92 48.70
CA ILE A 548 -25.60 8.72 49.06
C ILE A 548 -26.24 10.08 49.10
N GLN A 549 -27.34 10.26 48.40
CA GLN A 549 -28.19 11.44 48.52
C GLN A 549 -29.52 11.07 49.18
N TYR A 550 -29.97 11.93 50.06
CA TYR A 550 -31.27 11.79 50.69
C TYR A 550 -31.98 13.14 50.78
N SER A 551 -33.29 13.14 50.63
CA SER A 551 -34.16 14.32 50.67
C SER A 551 -35.58 13.90 51.12
N THR A 552 -36.35 14.83 51.66
CA THR A 552 -37.78 14.67 51.83
C THR A 552 -38.57 14.96 50.54
N ASP A 553 -37.93 15.55 49.55
CA ASP A 553 -38.52 15.85 48.25
C ASP A 553 -38.27 14.67 47.27
N LYS A 554 -39.36 14.19 46.60
CA LYS A 554 -39.29 13.09 45.61
C LYS A 554 -38.40 13.38 44.42
N ASN A 555 -38.20 14.64 44.07
CA ASN A 555 -37.35 15.08 42.99
C ASN A 555 -35.91 15.37 43.43
N MET A 556 -35.60 15.05 44.72
CA MET A 556 -34.28 15.24 45.32
C MET A 556 -33.84 16.71 45.40
N LYS A 557 -34.80 17.67 45.42
CA LYS A 557 -34.49 19.06 45.70
C LYS A 557 -33.91 19.16 47.12
N LYS A 558 -32.93 20.07 47.31
CA LYS A 558 -32.21 20.28 48.57
C LYS A 558 -31.66 19.01 49.20
N ALA A 559 -31.24 18.01 48.38
CA ALA A 559 -30.73 16.74 48.85
C ALA A 559 -29.41 16.92 49.63
N LYS A 560 -29.32 16.31 50.78
CA LYS A 560 -28.06 16.15 51.53
C LYS A 560 -27.26 14.99 50.98
N THR A 561 -25.92 15.10 51.00
CA THR A 561 -25.00 14.12 50.43
C THR A 561 -24.05 13.58 51.50
N ILE A 562 -23.89 12.26 51.55
CA ILE A 562 -22.93 11.56 52.39
C ILE A 562 -21.99 10.74 51.50
N LYS A 563 -20.70 10.74 51.78
CA LYS A 563 -19.71 9.84 51.18
C LYS A 563 -19.41 8.70 52.15
N VAL A 564 -19.28 7.48 51.62
CA VAL A 564 -18.86 6.28 52.37
C VAL A 564 -17.80 5.52 51.58
N SER A 565 -17.05 4.67 52.28
CA SER A 565 -15.95 3.90 51.70
C SER A 565 -16.42 2.86 50.67
N SER A 566 -15.51 2.36 49.88
CA SER A 566 -15.76 1.29 48.91
C SER A 566 -16.10 -0.04 49.55
N SER A 567 -15.71 -0.26 50.80
CA SER A 567 -16.03 -1.45 51.57
C SER A 567 -17.51 -1.49 52.01
N SER A 568 -18.18 -0.32 52.07
CA SER A 568 -19.55 -0.19 52.55
C SER A 568 -20.57 -0.73 51.56
N ASN A 569 -21.56 -1.45 52.03
CA ASN A 569 -22.75 -1.87 51.27
C ASN A 569 -24.05 -1.43 51.94
N SER A 570 -23.95 -0.73 53.09
CA SER A 570 -25.06 -0.14 53.80
C SER A 570 -24.69 1.14 54.52
N LYS A 571 -25.66 1.99 54.81
CA LYS A 571 -25.51 3.20 55.62
C LYS A 571 -26.80 3.51 56.34
N LYS A 572 -26.71 3.63 57.63
CA LYS A 572 -27.75 4.26 58.46
C LYS A 572 -27.59 5.77 58.39
N ILE A 573 -28.65 6.46 58.03
CA ILE A 573 -28.77 7.92 57.99
C ILE A 573 -29.64 8.29 59.20
N GLY A 574 -29.01 8.89 60.18
CA GLY A 574 -29.67 9.26 61.46
C GLY A 574 -30.05 10.74 61.52
N SER A 575 -30.56 11.14 62.70
CA SER A 575 -30.96 12.53 62.99
C SER A 575 -32.03 13.05 62.04
N LEU A 576 -32.91 12.18 61.60
CA LEU A 576 -33.99 12.51 60.67
C LEU A 576 -35.28 12.91 61.47
N LYS A 577 -36.09 13.75 60.86
CA LYS A 577 -37.41 14.13 61.46
C LYS A 577 -38.33 12.90 61.50
N LYS A 578 -38.81 12.56 62.69
CA LYS A 578 -39.76 11.45 62.93
C LYS A 578 -41.02 11.69 62.06
N GLY A 579 -41.54 10.62 61.49
CA GLY A 579 -42.76 10.65 60.69
C GLY A 579 -42.57 11.12 59.27
N LYS A 580 -41.44 11.74 58.90
CA LYS A 580 -41.18 12.21 57.52
C LYS A 580 -40.72 11.10 56.60
N LYS A 581 -41.18 11.13 55.35
CA LYS A 581 -40.76 10.23 54.28
C LYS A 581 -39.49 10.79 53.64
N TYR A 582 -38.44 9.93 53.53
CA TYR A 582 -37.18 10.29 52.92
C TYR A 582 -36.97 9.45 51.66
N TYR A 583 -36.54 10.10 50.59
CA TYR A 583 -36.10 9.50 49.33
C TYR A 583 -34.59 9.42 49.34
N VAL A 584 -34.07 8.24 48.95
CA VAL A 584 -32.64 7.96 48.95
C VAL A 584 -32.23 7.42 47.58
N ARG A 585 -31.08 7.85 47.09
CA ARG A 585 -30.38 7.26 45.93
C ARG A 585 -28.89 7.16 46.22
N VAL A 586 -28.24 6.21 45.54
CA VAL A 586 -26.81 5.93 45.72
C VAL A 586 -26.12 5.92 44.36
N ARG A 587 -24.92 6.42 44.30
CA ARG A 587 -24.01 6.23 43.15
C ARG A 587 -22.61 5.89 43.63
N ALA A 588 -21.86 5.15 42.79
CA ALA A 588 -20.45 4.89 43.02
C ALA A 588 -19.59 6.03 42.44
N TYR A 589 -18.40 6.21 42.99
CA TYR A 589 -17.41 7.10 42.40
C TYR A 589 -16.01 6.45 42.32
N LYS A 590 -15.23 6.82 41.29
CA LYS A 590 -13.81 6.53 41.13
C LYS A 590 -13.04 7.82 41.26
N THR A 591 -12.02 7.82 42.11
CA THR A 591 -11.09 8.96 42.25
C THR A 591 -9.72 8.52 41.81
N ILE A 592 -9.02 9.39 41.04
CA ILE A 592 -7.63 9.23 40.62
C ILE A 592 -6.87 10.52 40.93
N LYS A 593 -5.53 10.43 40.97
CA LYS A 593 -4.64 11.58 40.94
C LYS A 593 -4.00 11.66 39.56
N ALA A 594 -4.01 12.81 38.92
CA ALA A 594 -3.33 13.06 37.66
C ALA A 594 -2.86 14.51 37.60
N ASP A 595 -1.65 14.75 37.14
CA ASP A 595 -1.02 16.08 37.03
C ASP A 595 -1.15 16.89 38.34
N GLY A 596 -0.91 16.24 39.51
CA GLY A 596 -1.03 16.83 40.85
C GLY A 596 -2.47 17.06 41.35
N LYS A 597 -3.48 16.87 40.50
CA LYS A 597 -4.88 17.15 40.79
C LYS A 597 -5.68 15.87 41.03
N LYS A 598 -6.75 15.99 41.81
CA LYS A 598 -7.68 14.90 42.11
C LYS A 598 -8.92 15.00 41.22
N TYR A 599 -9.23 13.92 40.48
CA TYR A 599 -10.39 13.83 39.59
C TYR A 599 -11.34 12.76 40.11
N THR A 600 -12.65 13.06 40.10
CA THR A 600 -13.68 12.11 40.57
C THR A 600 -14.71 11.90 39.46
N TYR A 601 -14.94 10.64 39.11
CA TYR A 601 -15.89 10.19 38.12
C TYR A 601 -16.99 9.40 38.77
N TYR A 602 -18.24 9.59 38.35
CA TYR A 602 -19.42 9.03 38.99
C TYR A 602 -20.15 8.07 38.05
N SER A 603 -20.76 7.04 38.64
CA SER A 603 -21.81 6.27 37.98
C SER A 603 -23.09 7.11 37.87
N SER A 604 -24.06 6.64 37.07
CA SER A 604 -25.42 7.09 37.19
C SER A 604 -25.94 6.85 38.63
N TRP A 605 -26.91 7.65 39.05
CA TRP A 605 -27.63 7.40 40.28
C TRP A 605 -28.45 6.11 40.19
N SER A 606 -28.59 5.38 41.31
CA SER A 606 -29.51 4.26 41.44
C SER A 606 -30.97 4.74 41.26
N ASN A 607 -31.88 3.79 41.06
CA ASN A 607 -33.28 4.01 41.35
C ASN A 607 -33.44 4.61 42.75
N LYS A 608 -34.41 5.51 42.91
CA LYS A 608 -34.81 6.06 44.21
C LYS A 608 -35.66 5.05 44.96
N LYS A 609 -35.42 4.93 46.25
CA LYS A 609 -36.34 4.28 47.19
C LYS A 609 -36.76 5.26 48.26
N SER A 610 -37.89 5.03 48.89
CA SER A 610 -38.36 5.86 49.97
C SER A 610 -38.74 5.02 51.20
N ALA A 611 -38.52 5.58 52.39
CA ALA A 611 -38.96 5.04 53.66
C ALA A 611 -39.30 6.17 54.64
N LYS A 612 -40.20 5.88 55.58
CA LYS A 612 -40.59 6.81 56.64
C LYS A 612 -39.63 6.62 57.82
N ALA A 613 -39.03 7.67 58.36
CA ALA A 613 -38.29 7.63 59.60
C ALA A 613 -39.31 7.47 60.75
N LYS A 614 -39.11 6.42 61.56
CA LYS A 614 -39.98 6.10 62.66
C LYS A 614 -39.69 6.94 63.92
#